data_a403d634f5dc8b8174a9d6df7b65c6af
#
_entry.id   a403d634f5dc8b8174a9d6df7b65c6af
#
_cell.length_a   1.000
_cell.length_b   1.000
_cell.length_c   1.000
_cell.angle_alpha   90.00
_cell.angle_beta   90.00
_cell.angle_gamma   90.00
#
_symmetry.space_group_name_H-M   'P 1'
#
loop_
_entity.id
_entity.type
_entity.pdbx_description
1 polymer ?
#
loop_
_entity_poly.entity_id
_entity_poly.type
_entity_poly.pdbx_seq_one_letter_code
_entity_poly.pdbx_strand_id
1 'polypeptide(L)'
;MGHEFLAGESVLAFDLETTGISTNNDRIVQIALVGSNSLGETVHYETLINPRRPIPPGASGVHGIFDSDVRGEKDFQFHAEQIHDLIENSVIVGHNIRKFDMPLLDNEFRRIGRLPPKPKALMDTLEIVRRVKVSRPHNLGSLCQRHGISLDNAHTAAADAAASLLLFWRLTMDHALMFSNSLEEIERWLIHGKLTNDDSNLGRGLNDLEMLDSLGKIRIDDGHYIIAFGRHRGRHLNEVAQLDPSYINWLLSPSGIEDEAARATIKQFLS
;
A
#
# COMPACT_ATOMS: atom_id res chain seq x y z
N MET A 1 25.00 6.25 5.61
CA MET A 1 24.73 5.53 6.85
C MET A 1 23.23 5.17 7.03
N GLY A 2 22.42 4.99 6.04
CA GLY A 2 20.99 4.75 6.22
C GLY A 2 20.50 3.36 5.81
N HIS A 3 21.34 2.49 5.30
CA HIS A 3 20.90 1.22 4.69
C HIS A 3 21.75 0.01 5.10
N GLU A 4 22.51 0.12 6.19
CA GLU A 4 23.36 -0.98 6.69
C GLU A 4 22.54 -2.23 7.02
N PHE A 5 21.27 -2.08 7.42
CA PHE A 5 20.37 -3.17 7.71
C PHE A 5 19.96 -4.00 6.47
N LEU A 6 20.24 -3.49 5.26
CA LEU A 6 20.02 -4.19 3.99
C LEU A 6 21.33 -4.63 3.30
N ALA A 7 22.47 -4.47 3.97
CA ALA A 7 23.76 -4.84 3.38
C ALA A 7 23.81 -6.34 3.08
N GLY A 8 24.10 -6.69 1.83
CA GLY A 8 24.16 -8.09 1.38
C GLY A 8 22.81 -8.78 1.19
N GLU A 9 21.72 -8.04 1.29
CA GLU A 9 20.37 -8.56 1.05
C GLU A 9 19.94 -8.40 -0.43
N SER A 10 19.13 -9.32 -0.90
CA SER A 10 18.31 -9.11 -2.10
C SER A 10 17.16 -8.21 -1.73
N VAL A 11 17.03 -7.05 -2.39
CA VAL A 11 15.96 -6.07 -2.12
C VAL A 11 15.16 -5.85 -3.40
N LEU A 12 13.92 -6.33 -3.42
CA LEU A 12 13.04 -6.28 -4.57
C LEU A 12 11.75 -5.55 -4.24
N ALA A 13 11.42 -4.55 -5.03
CA ALA A 13 10.10 -3.95 -4.98
C ALA A 13 9.12 -4.81 -5.78
N PHE A 14 7.91 -4.93 -5.26
CA PHE A 14 6.88 -5.83 -5.71
C PHE A 14 5.55 -5.11 -5.84
N ASP A 15 4.88 -5.34 -6.97
CA ASP A 15 3.54 -4.81 -7.23
C ASP A 15 2.77 -5.74 -8.17
N LEU A 16 1.43 -5.74 -8.07
CA LEU A 16 0.51 -6.58 -8.83
C LEU A 16 -0.60 -5.75 -9.46
N GLU A 17 -0.91 -6.04 -10.74
CA GLU A 17 -2.21 -5.71 -11.30
C GLU A 17 -3.12 -6.93 -11.30
N THR A 18 -4.42 -6.74 -11.04
CA THR A 18 -5.33 -7.83 -10.69
C THR A 18 -6.71 -7.65 -11.32
N THR A 19 -7.49 -8.74 -11.36
CA THR A 19 -8.89 -8.69 -11.82
C THR A 19 -9.84 -7.96 -10.86
N GLY A 20 -9.35 -7.53 -9.68
CA GLY A 20 -10.13 -6.83 -8.67
C GLY A 20 -9.43 -6.83 -7.31
N ILE A 21 -10.13 -6.38 -6.27
CA ILE A 21 -9.55 -6.09 -4.95
C ILE A 21 -9.70 -7.23 -3.92
N SER A 22 -10.31 -8.34 -4.30
CA SER A 22 -10.51 -9.48 -3.39
C SER A 22 -9.31 -10.43 -3.44
N THR A 23 -8.47 -10.41 -2.43
CA THR A 23 -7.29 -11.27 -2.33
C THR A 23 -7.62 -12.76 -2.45
N ASN A 24 -8.83 -13.17 -2.03
CA ASN A 24 -9.27 -14.55 -2.06
C ASN A 24 -9.86 -14.99 -3.42
N ASN A 25 -10.49 -14.07 -4.15
CA ASN A 25 -11.27 -14.40 -5.34
C ASN A 25 -10.64 -13.89 -6.63
N ASP A 26 -9.90 -12.78 -6.57
CA ASP A 26 -9.32 -12.20 -7.76
C ASP A 26 -8.02 -12.88 -8.17
N ARG A 27 -7.54 -12.56 -9.37
CA ARG A 27 -6.43 -13.20 -10.03
C ARG A 27 -5.40 -12.14 -10.47
N ILE A 28 -4.15 -12.53 -10.54
CA ILE A 28 -3.07 -11.68 -11.06
C ILE A 28 -3.20 -11.57 -12.58
N VAL A 29 -3.05 -10.36 -13.12
CA VAL A 29 -2.96 -10.07 -14.57
C VAL A 29 -1.60 -9.52 -14.97
N GLN A 30 -0.88 -8.86 -14.05
CA GLN A 30 0.51 -8.44 -14.22
C GLN A 30 1.25 -8.55 -12.90
N ILE A 31 2.52 -8.84 -12.95
CA ILE A 31 3.43 -8.88 -11.80
C ILE A 31 4.72 -8.18 -12.16
N ALA A 32 5.26 -7.42 -11.22
CA ALA A 32 6.59 -6.84 -11.33
C ALA A 32 7.41 -7.05 -10.06
N LEU A 33 8.69 -7.38 -10.26
CA LEU A 33 9.73 -7.45 -9.24
C LEU A 33 10.95 -6.68 -9.76
N VAL A 34 11.27 -5.56 -9.12
CA VAL A 34 12.36 -4.68 -9.55
C VAL A 34 13.27 -4.32 -8.38
N GLY A 35 14.59 -4.32 -8.59
CA GLY A 35 15.53 -4.00 -7.51
C GLY A 35 16.92 -4.53 -7.76
N SER A 36 17.54 -5.10 -6.72
CA SER A 36 18.86 -5.74 -6.83
C SER A 36 18.92 -7.03 -6.00
N ASN A 37 19.70 -7.99 -6.48
CA ASN A 37 20.03 -9.20 -5.73
C ASN A 37 21.13 -8.92 -4.69
N SER A 38 21.49 -9.93 -3.90
CA SER A 38 22.52 -9.85 -2.85
C SER A 38 23.94 -9.55 -3.37
N LEU A 39 24.19 -9.71 -4.67
CA LEU A 39 25.45 -9.36 -5.34
C LEU A 39 25.44 -7.91 -5.87
N GLY A 40 24.30 -7.18 -5.72
CA GLY A 40 24.12 -5.82 -6.25
C GLY A 40 23.78 -5.78 -7.74
N GLU A 41 23.50 -6.92 -8.36
CA GLU A 41 23.08 -6.98 -9.76
C GLU A 41 21.59 -6.57 -9.88
N THR A 42 21.27 -5.81 -10.91
CA THR A 42 19.89 -5.36 -11.17
C THR A 42 18.98 -6.54 -11.48
N VAL A 43 17.86 -6.57 -10.80
CA VAL A 43 16.74 -7.48 -11.08
C VAL A 43 15.59 -6.67 -11.67
N HIS A 44 15.12 -7.10 -12.83
CA HIS A 44 13.90 -6.57 -13.47
C HIS A 44 13.12 -7.74 -14.02
N TYR A 45 12.06 -8.11 -13.33
CA TYR A 45 11.11 -9.11 -13.78
C TYR A 45 9.74 -8.48 -13.89
N GLU A 46 9.17 -8.48 -15.08
CA GLU A 46 7.81 -7.99 -15.33
C GLU A 46 7.16 -8.91 -16.35
N THR A 47 5.93 -9.31 -16.13
CA THR A 47 5.19 -10.15 -17.06
C THR A 47 3.69 -9.99 -16.93
N LEU A 48 2.98 -10.08 -18.06
CA LEU A 48 1.55 -10.29 -18.09
C LEU A 48 1.24 -11.76 -17.77
N ILE A 49 0.14 -11.99 -17.08
CA ILE A 49 -0.31 -13.32 -16.66
C ILE A 49 -1.75 -13.52 -17.12
N ASN A 50 -2.02 -14.63 -17.79
CA ASN A 50 -3.40 -14.99 -18.12
C ASN A 50 -4.16 -15.41 -16.87
N PRO A 51 -5.17 -14.65 -16.40
CA PRO A 51 -5.89 -14.95 -15.16
C PRO A 51 -6.86 -16.15 -15.29
N ARG A 52 -7.00 -16.72 -16.51
CA ARG A 52 -7.96 -17.79 -16.85
C ARG A 52 -9.41 -17.44 -16.51
N ARG A 53 -9.72 -16.16 -16.52
CA ARG A 53 -11.06 -15.58 -16.33
C ARG A 53 -11.13 -14.20 -16.98
N PRO A 54 -12.33 -13.68 -17.31
CA PRO A 54 -12.47 -12.32 -17.82
C PRO A 54 -11.98 -11.29 -16.80
N ILE A 55 -11.35 -10.21 -17.30
CA ILE A 55 -10.96 -9.05 -16.53
C ILE A 55 -12.16 -8.10 -16.47
N PRO A 56 -12.69 -7.77 -15.28
CA PRO A 56 -13.80 -6.83 -15.16
C PRO A 56 -13.45 -5.45 -15.74
N PRO A 57 -14.39 -4.75 -16.42
CA PRO A 57 -14.13 -3.43 -17.00
C PRO A 57 -13.60 -2.40 -15.98
N GLY A 58 -14.03 -2.52 -14.71
CA GLY A 58 -13.55 -1.65 -13.64
C GLY A 58 -12.06 -1.83 -13.35
N ALA A 59 -11.54 -3.06 -13.41
CA ALA A 59 -10.13 -3.36 -13.24
C ALA A 59 -9.33 -2.87 -14.46
N SER A 60 -9.76 -3.23 -15.68
CA SER A 60 -9.15 -2.73 -16.93
C SER A 60 -9.13 -1.20 -17.01
N GLY A 61 -10.16 -0.53 -16.47
CA GLY A 61 -10.23 0.93 -16.40
C GLY A 61 -9.17 1.56 -15.46
N VAL A 62 -8.59 0.79 -14.53
CA VAL A 62 -7.53 1.24 -13.62
C VAL A 62 -6.15 1.01 -14.24
N HIS A 63 -5.82 -0.23 -14.60
CA HIS A 63 -4.47 -0.61 -15.03
C HIS A 63 -4.28 -0.68 -16.56
N GLY A 64 -5.34 -0.49 -17.36
CA GLY A 64 -5.26 -0.48 -18.82
C GLY A 64 -5.02 -1.85 -19.48
N ILE A 65 -5.02 -2.97 -18.75
CA ILE A 65 -4.84 -4.32 -19.27
C ILE A 65 -6.22 -4.93 -19.57
N PHE A 66 -6.39 -5.47 -20.78
CA PHE A 66 -7.63 -6.06 -21.26
C PHE A 66 -7.48 -7.55 -21.53
N ASP A 67 -8.60 -8.25 -21.69
CA ASP A 67 -8.61 -9.68 -22.04
C ASP A 67 -7.80 -9.99 -23.32
N SER A 68 -7.74 -9.05 -24.26
CA SER A 68 -6.93 -9.20 -25.48
C SER A 68 -5.45 -9.33 -25.19
N ASP A 69 -4.96 -8.61 -24.19
CA ASP A 69 -3.53 -8.49 -23.87
C ASP A 69 -3.01 -9.75 -23.18
N VAL A 70 -3.85 -10.38 -22.37
CA VAL A 70 -3.49 -11.57 -21.58
C VAL A 70 -3.91 -12.90 -22.25
N ARG A 71 -4.69 -12.87 -23.34
CA ARG A 71 -5.25 -14.07 -23.96
C ARG A 71 -4.20 -15.07 -24.42
N GLY A 72 -3.07 -14.57 -24.95
CA GLY A 72 -1.95 -15.38 -25.44
C GLY A 72 -0.89 -15.71 -24.40
N GLU A 73 -1.01 -15.08 -23.23
CA GLU A 73 -0.01 -15.17 -22.20
C GLU A 73 -0.12 -16.48 -21.41
N LYS A 74 0.99 -16.85 -20.75
CA LYS A 74 1.03 -17.99 -19.84
C LYS A 74 0.25 -17.67 -18.57
N ASP A 75 -0.29 -18.70 -17.93
CA ASP A 75 -0.95 -18.54 -16.62
C ASP A 75 0.09 -18.48 -15.48
N PHE A 76 -0.42 -18.24 -14.28
CA PHE A 76 0.43 -18.12 -13.08
C PHE A 76 1.31 -19.35 -12.84
N GLN A 77 0.81 -20.55 -13.12
CA GLN A 77 1.55 -21.81 -12.89
C GLN A 77 2.88 -21.85 -13.67
N PHE A 78 2.91 -21.29 -14.87
CA PHE A 78 4.13 -21.22 -15.69
C PHE A 78 5.22 -20.34 -15.05
N HIS A 79 4.81 -19.24 -14.42
CA HIS A 79 5.70 -18.24 -13.83
C HIS A 79 6.07 -18.52 -12.37
N ALA A 80 5.35 -19.46 -11.73
CA ALA A 80 5.40 -19.67 -10.29
C ALA A 80 6.80 -19.99 -9.74
N GLU A 81 7.61 -20.78 -10.46
CA GLU A 81 8.96 -21.12 -10.00
C GLU A 81 9.88 -19.90 -9.97
N GLN A 82 9.90 -19.12 -11.05
CA GLN A 82 10.71 -17.91 -11.13
C GLN A 82 10.28 -16.85 -10.11
N ILE A 83 8.97 -16.67 -9.91
CA ILE A 83 8.43 -15.76 -8.90
C ILE A 83 8.83 -16.23 -7.50
N HIS A 84 8.73 -17.52 -7.23
CA HIS A 84 9.13 -18.12 -5.97
C HIS A 84 10.60 -17.83 -5.68
N ASP A 85 11.50 -18.11 -6.62
CA ASP A 85 12.94 -17.96 -6.44
C ASP A 85 13.37 -16.49 -6.23
N LEU A 86 12.67 -15.55 -6.87
CA LEU A 86 12.93 -14.12 -6.69
C LEU A 86 12.49 -13.62 -5.31
N ILE A 87 11.40 -14.15 -4.76
CA ILE A 87 10.84 -13.68 -3.48
C ILE A 87 11.43 -14.42 -2.29
N GLU A 88 11.74 -15.71 -2.44
CA GLU A 88 12.25 -16.54 -1.34
C GLU A 88 13.53 -15.94 -0.74
N ASN A 89 13.53 -15.71 0.55
CA ASN A 89 14.63 -15.08 1.30
C ASN A 89 15.02 -13.65 0.85
N SER A 90 14.23 -12.98 0.02
CA SER A 90 14.45 -11.58 -0.36
C SER A 90 13.72 -10.62 0.58
N VAL A 91 14.22 -9.42 0.73
CA VAL A 91 13.50 -8.30 1.35
C VAL A 91 12.56 -7.72 0.30
N ILE A 92 11.27 -7.82 0.54
CA ILE A 92 10.25 -7.36 -0.41
C ILE A 92 9.73 -6.00 0.04
N VAL A 93 9.81 -5.04 -0.86
CA VAL A 93 9.33 -3.66 -0.69
C VAL A 93 8.06 -3.47 -1.51
N GLY A 94 7.11 -2.67 -1.05
CA GLY A 94 5.96 -2.25 -1.84
C GLY A 94 5.00 -1.37 -1.06
N HIS A 95 3.87 -1.02 -1.66
CA HIS A 95 2.89 -0.14 -1.05
C HIS A 95 1.60 -0.89 -0.73
N ASN A 96 1.30 -1.11 0.56
CA ASN A 96 0.18 -1.93 1.03
C ASN A 96 0.30 -3.43 0.70
N ILE A 97 1.52 -3.91 0.45
CA ILE A 97 1.81 -5.28 0.02
C ILE A 97 1.40 -6.33 1.04
N ARG A 98 1.54 -6.03 2.34
CA ARG A 98 1.21 -6.99 3.42
C ARG A 98 -0.29 -7.32 3.46
N LYS A 99 -1.14 -6.36 3.10
CA LYS A 99 -2.61 -6.54 3.15
C LYS A 99 -3.23 -6.92 1.80
N PHE A 100 -2.54 -6.70 0.70
CA PHE A 100 -3.08 -6.94 -0.63
C PHE A 100 -2.24 -7.91 -1.47
N ASP A 101 -1.06 -7.49 -1.91
CA ASP A 101 -0.28 -8.22 -2.92
C ASP A 101 0.19 -9.58 -2.40
N MET A 102 0.78 -9.64 -1.22
CA MET A 102 1.28 -10.88 -0.64
C MET A 102 0.17 -11.91 -0.38
N PRO A 103 -0.97 -11.56 0.25
CA PRO A 103 -2.08 -12.50 0.40
C PRO A 103 -2.66 -12.99 -0.92
N LEU A 104 -2.70 -12.14 -1.94
CA LEU A 104 -3.20 -12.53 -3.26
C LEU A 104 -2.21 -13.48 -3.94
N LEU A 105 -0.91 -13.20 -3.89
CA LEU A 105 0.15 -14.09 -4.37
C LEU A 105 0.11 -15.45 -3.66
N ASP A 106 -0.01 -15.46 -2.34
CA ASP A 106 -0.14 -16.68 -1.54
C ASP A 106 -1.32 -17.54 -2.03
N ASN A 107 -2.44 -16.92 -2.35
CA ASN A 107 -3.61 -17.61 -2.86
C ASN A 107 -3.40 -18.17 -4.27
N GLU A 108 -2.64 -17.48 -5.14
CA GLU A 108 -2.27 -18.03 -6.45
C GLU A 108 -1.40 -19.28 -6.31
N PHE A 109 -0.40 -19.27 -5.42
CA PHE A 109 0.41 -20.46 -5.13
C PHE A 109 -0.43 -21.62 -4.59
N ARG A 110 -1.33 -21.36 -3.64
CA ARG A 110 -2.25 -22.40 -3.09
C ARG A 110 -3.17 -22.99 -4.14
N ARG A 111 -3.66 -22.17 -5.10
CA ARG A 111 -4.53 -22.65 -6.20
C ARG A 111 -3.83 -23.66 -7.12
N ILE A 112 -2.53 -23.55 -7.28
CA ILE A 112 -1.71 -24.49 -8.06
C ILE A 112 -1.11 -25.61 -7.19
N GLY A 113 -1.51 -25.71 -5.92
CA GLY A 113 -1.03 -26.76 -4.99
C GLY A 113 0.42 -26.60 -4.55
N ARG A 114 0.99 -25.38 -4.62
CA ARG A 114 2.37 -25.10 -4.19
C ARG A 114 2.36 -24.25 -2.92
N LEU A 115 3.44 -24.37 -2.13
CA LEU A 115 3.67 -23.46 -1.01
C LEU A 115 4.11 -22.10 -1.56
N PRO A 116 3.60 -20.99 -0.99
CA PRO A 116 4.07 -19.66 -1.34
C PRO A 116 5.50 -19.43 -0.85
N PRO A 117 6.27 -18.54 -1.51
CA PRO A 117 7.58 -18.15 -1.05
C PRO A 117 7.52 -17.43 0.29
N LYS A 118 8.61 -17.51 1.06
CA LYS A 118 8.77 -16.81 2.33
C LYS A 118 9.79 -15.69 2.16
N PRO A 119 9.38 -14.44 2.01
CA PRO A 119 10.31 -13.34 2.01
C PRO A 119 11.05 -13.27 3.35
N LYS A 120 12.29 -12.79 3.33
CA LYS A 120 13.07 -12.55 4.55
C LYS A 120 12.44 -11.48 5.42
N ALA A 121 11.92 -10.41 4.80
CA ALA A 121 11.14 -9.37 5.46
C ALA A 121 10.24 -8.63 4.45
N LEU A 122 9.17 -8.01 4.96
CA LEU A 122 8.28 -7.14 4.18
C LEU A 122 8.43 -5.69 4.64
N MET A 123 8.85 -4.82 3.74
CA MET A 123 8.99 -3.38 3.95
C MET A 123 7.84 -2.66 3.26
N ASP A 124 6.70 -2.60 3.93
CA ASP A 124 5.49 -1.97 3.41
C ASP A 124 5.55 -0.44 3.62
N THR A 125 5.66 0.32 2.52
CA THR A 125 5.78 1.79 2.58
C THR A 125 4.54 2.44 3.18
N LEU A 126 3.35 1.84 3.06
CA LEU A 126 2.14 2.33 3.72
C LEU A 126 2.23 2.18 5.25
N GLU A 127 2.82 1.09 5.74
CA GLU A 127 3.09 0.90 7.17
C GLU A 127 4.16 1.91 7.64
N ILE A 128 5.23 2.09 6.87
CA ILE A 128 6.29 3.06 7.21
C ILE A 128 5.72 4.46 7.39
N VAL A 129 4.99 5.00 6.40
CA VAL A 129 4.45 6.37 6.48
C VAL A 129 3.49 6.56 7.65
N ARG A 130 2.78 5.49 8.04
CA ARG A 130 1.92 5.52 9.23
C ARG A 130 2.74 5.54 10.52
N ARG A 131 3.81 4.74 10.59
CA ARG A 131 4.70 4.67 11.77
C ARG A 131 5.47 5.96 12.01
N VAL A 132 5.97 6.59 10.93
CA VAL A 132 6.67 7.87 11.00
C VAL A 132 5.72 9.09 10.97
N LYS A 133 4.41 8.85 10.98
CA LYS A 133 3.35 9.87 11.07
C LYS A 133 3.40 10.89 9.93
N VAL A 134 3.65 10.45 8.70
CA VAL A 134 3.50 11.29 7.51
C VAL A 134 2.02 11.69 7.38
N SER A 135 1.75 12.95 7.04
CA SER A 135 0.38 13.44 6.84
C SER A 135 -0.31 12.75 5.64
N ARG A 136 -1.62 12.56 5.72
CA ARG A 136 -2.43 11.98 4.62
C ARG A 136 -2.55 12.97 3.44
N PRO A 137 -2.91 12.51 2.23
CA PRO A 137 -3.28 11.14 1.88
C PRO A 137 -2.06 10.23 1.72
N HIS A 138 -2.25 8.91 1.94
CA HIS A 138 -1.20 7.90 1.91
C HIS A 138 -1.27 6.98 0.67
N ASN A 139 -1.98 7.33 -0.39
CA ASN A 139 -1.88 6.61 -1.66
C ASN A 139 -0.50 6.87 -2.29
N LEU A 140 -0.01 5.91 -3.05
CA LEU A 140 1.33 5.94 -3.63
C LEU A 140 1.59 7.23 -4.44
N GLY A 141 0.67 7.63 -5.32
CA GLY A 141 0.82 8.81 -6.16
C GLY A 141 0.98 10.11 -5.34
N SER A 142 0.18 10.30 -4.28
CA SER A 142 0.30 11.48 -3.41
C SER A 142 1.60 11.49 -2.61
N LEU A 143 2.08 10.33 -2.18
CA LEU A 143 3.36 10.20 -1.50
C LEU A 143 4.52 10.47 -2.45
N CYS A 144 4.49 9.91 -3.66
CA CYS A 144 5.48 10.18 -4.70
C CYS A 144 5.58 11.66 -5.02
N GLN A 145 4.45 12.33 -5.24
CA GLN A 145 4.41 13.78 -5.47
C GLN A 145 5.05 14.56 -4.31
N ARG A 146 4.73 14.21 -3.07
CA ARG A 146 5.28 14.87 -1.87
C ARG A 146 6.78 14.70 -1.73
N HIS A 147 7.30 13.54 -2.10
CA HIS A 147 8.73 13.22 -2.00
C HIS A 147 9.51 13.49 -3.30
N GLY A 148 8.90 14.16 -4.30
CA GLY A 148 9.54 14.51 -5.57
C GLY A 148 9.91 13.30 -6.44
N ILE A 149 9.12 12.22 -6.35
CA ILE A 149 9.27 11.01 -7.15
C ILE A 149 8.33 11.12 -8.36
N SER A 150 8.88 11.05 -9.58
CA SER A 150 8.07 11.00 -10.80
C SER A 150 7.38 9.63 -10.92
N LEU A 151 6.10 9.65 -11.29
CA LEU A 151 5.29 8.45 -11.51
C LEU A 151 4.52 8.64 -12.83
N ASP A 152 5.26 8.63 -13.94
CA ASP A 152 4.74 9.01 -15.25
C ASP A 152 3.82 7.94 -15.87
N ASN A 153 3.97 6.68 -15.46
CA ASN A 153 3.17 5.54 -15.93
C ASN A 153 2.47 4.84 -14.74
N ALA A 154 1.82 5.62 -13.88
CA ALA A 154 1.00 5.05 -12.79
C ALA A 154 0.05 3.96 -13.32
N HIS A 155 -0.17 2.93 -12.49
CA HIS A 155 -0.99 1.77 -12.83
C HIS A 155 -0.38 0.81 -13.87
N THR A 156 0.96 0.72 -13.89
CA THR A 156 1.68 -0.45 -14.39
C THR A 156 2.48 -1.02 -13.22
N ALA A 157 2.46 -2.35 -13.06
CA ALA A 157 3.10 -2.99 -11.90
C ALA A 157 4.59 -2.61 -11.77
N ALA A 158 5.34 -2.50 -12.87
CA ALA A 158 6.75 -2.11 -12.80
C ALA A 158 6.96 -0.65 -12.37
N ALA A 159 6.13 0.29 -12.84
CA ALA A 159 6.24 1.70 -12.44
C ALA A 159 5.87 1.88 -10.97
N ASP A 160 4.81 1.23 -10.50
CA ASP A 160 4.36 1.33 -9.11
C ASP A 160 5.32 0.61 -8.15
N ALA A 161 5.90 -0.54 -8.54
CA ALA A 161 6.99 -1.19 -7.81
C ALA A 161 8.22 -0.28 -7.71
N ALA A 162 8.70 0.29 -8.83
CA ALA A 162 9.86 1.19 -8.84
C ALA A 162 9.61 2.45 -7.99
N ALA A 163 8.42 3.05 -8.09
CA ALA A 163 8.03 4.20 -7.27
C ALA A 163 7.99 3.85 -5.77
N SER A 164 7.49 2.67 -5.42
CA SER A 164 7.48 2.17 -4.05
C SER A 164 8.91 1.96 -3.51
N LEU A 165 9.83 1.48 -4.34
CA LEU A 165 11.25 1.33 -3.98
C LEU A 165 11.90 2.70 -3.73
N LEU A 166 11.69 3.67 -4.61
CA LEU A 166 12.22 5.02 -4.45
C LEU A 166 11.63 5.70 -3.21
N LEU A 167 10.33 5.53 -2.96
CA LEU A 167 9.68 6.03 -1.75
C LEU A 167 10.27 5.40 -0.50
N PHE A 168 10.49 4.09 -0.50
CA PHE A 168 11.13 3.37 0.60
C PHE A 168 12.53 3.95 0.89
N TRP A 169 13.38 4.13 -0.13
CA TRP A 169 14.70 4.74 0.03
C TRP A 169 14.62 6.17 0.58
N ARG A 170 13.68 6.97 0.11
CA ARG A 170 13.48 8.34 0.63
C ARG A 170 13.08 8.31 2.09
N LEU A 171 12.10 7.49 2.47
CA LEU A 171 11.63 7.38 3.85
C LEU A 171 12.72 6.88 4.80
N THR A 172 13.55 5.93 4.38
CA THR A 172 14.66 5.45 5.21
C THR A 172 15.76 6.50 5.41
N MET A 173 16.00 7.36 4.43
CA MET A 173 16.91 8.50 4.57
C MET A 173 16.34 9.59 5.49
N ASP A 174 15.08 9.97 5.27
CA ASP A 174 14.41 11.04 6.03
C ASP A 174 14.23 10.64 7.51
N HIS A 175 14.14 9.35 7.81
CA HIS A 175 13.91 8.79 9.14
C HIS A 175 15.01 7.80 9.59
N ALA A 176 16.28 8.09 9.27
CA ALA A 176 17.41 7.16 9.44
C ALA A 176 17.51 6.53 10.85
N LEU A 177 17.16 7.26 11.89
CA LEU A 177 17.17 6.75 13.28
C LEU A 177 16.20 5.58 13.49
N MET A 178 15.08 5.54 12.79
CA MET A 178 14.10 4.44 12.88
C MET A 178 14.59 3.18 12.15
N PHE A 179 15.52 3.35 11.21
CA PHE A 179 16.11 2.28 10.38
C PHE A 179 17.55 1.92 10.79
N SER A 180 17.96 2.25 12.02
CA SER A 180 19.29 1.89 12.55
C SER A 180 19.35 0.52 13.25
N ASN A 181 18.19 -0.14 13.37
CA ASN A 181 18.06 -1.46 14.00
C ASN A 181 18.26 -2.61 12.98
N SER A 182 18.22 -3.85 13.45
CA SER A 182 18.24 -5.02 12.55
C SER A 182 16.97 -5.09 11.68
N LEU A 183 17.06 -5.82 10.57
CA LEU A 183 15.94 -6.01 9.63
C LEU A 183 14.70 -6.58 10.34
N GLU A 184 14.90 -7.57 11.23
CA GLU A 184 13.84 -8.21 11.99
C GLU A 184 13.19 -7.26 13.00
N GLU A 185 13.96 -6.38 13.63
CA GLU A 185 13.44 -5.37 14.55
C GLU A 185 12.66 -4.30 13.83
N ILE A 186 13.13 -3.87 12.65
CA ILE A 186 12.43 -2.92 11.80
C ILE A 186 11.10 -3.52 11.34
N GLU A 187 11.08 -4.74 10.83
CA GLU A 187 9.84 -5.39 10.41
C GLU A 187 8.87 -5.57 11.59
N ARG A 188 9.38 -5.99 12.75
CA ARG A 188 8.56 -6.11 13.96
C ARG A 188 7.98 -4.76 14.37
N TRP A 189 8.76 -3.70 14.29
CA TRP A 189 8.27 -2.34 14.55
C TRP A 189 7.19 -1.92 13.53
N LEU A 190 7.33 -2.25 12.26
CA LEU A 190 6.32 -1.97 11.26
C LEU A 190 5.00 -2.70 11.57
N ILE A 191 5.07 -3.96 11.97
CA ILE A 191 3.89 -4.78 12.28
C ILE A 191 3.24 -4.31 13.60
N HIS A 192 4.01 -4.21 14.68
CA HIS A 192 3.50 -4.08 16.05
C HIS A 192 3.65 -2.68 16.67
N GLY A 193 4.37 -1.74 16.04
CA GLY A 193 4.69 -0.45 16.63
C GLY A 193 5.81 -0.52 17.66
N LYS A 194 5.76 0.28 18.73
CA LYS A 194 6.75 0.20 19.81
C LYS A 194 6.75 -1.21 20.39
N LEU A 195 7.92 -1.75 20.74
CA LEU A 195 8.13 -3.08 21.34
C LEU A 195 7.50 -3.24 22.76
N THR A 196 6.58 -2.40 23.13
CA THR A 196 5.73 -2.57 24.31
C THR A 196 4.49 -3.33 23.89
N ASN A 197 4.01 -4.26 24.71
CA ASN A 197 2.85 -5.16 24.53
C ASN A 197 1.50 -4.47 24.21
N ASP A 198 1.52 -3.36 23.49
CA ASP A 198 0.34 -2.62 23.09
C ASP A 198 -0.06 -3.02 21.67
N ASP A 199 -0.87 -4.08 21.57
CA ASP A 199 -1.46 -4.58 20.32
C ASP A 199 -2.38 -3.56 19.62
N SER A 200 -2.60 -2.39 20.23
CA SER A 200 -3.56 -1.38 19.78
C SER A 200 -3.13 -0.59 18.53
N ASN A 201 -1.88 -0.76 18.06
CA ASN A 201 -1.30 0.04 16.96
C ASN A 201 -0.88 -0.74 15.71
N LEU A 202 -1.44 -1.92 15.50
CA LEU A 202 -1.30 -2.67 14.23
C LEU A 202 -1.87 -1.84 13.08
N GLY A 203 -1.01 -1.48 12.12
CA GLY A 203 -1.26 -0.83 10.83
C GLY A 203 -2.69 -0.39 10.55
N ARG A 204 -3.16 0.67 11.21
CA ARG A 204 -4.55 1.11 11.13
C ARG A 204 -4.87 1.60 9.72
N GLY A 205 -5.67 0.84 9.00
CA GLY A 205 -6.39 1.34 7.84
C GLY A 205 -7.37 2.44 8.25
N LEU A 206 -7.92 3.17 7.29
CA LEU A 206 -8.92 4.20 7.58
C LEU A 206 -10.11 3.62 8.37
N ASN A 207 -10.46 2.37 8.15
CA ASN A 207 -11.55 1.67 8.84
C ASN A 207 -11.20 1.23 10.27
N ASP A 208 -9.91 1.18 10.60
CA ASP A 208 -9.43 0.76 11.93
C ASP A 208 -9.25 1.96 12.88
N LEU A 209 -9.42 3.19 12.36
CA LEU A 209 -9.35 4.41 13.16
C LEU A 209 -10.62 4.59 13.99
N GLU A 210 -10.48 5.26 15.13
CA GLU A 210 -11.61 5.64 15.97
C GLU A 210 -12.64 6.44 15.20
N MET A 211 -13.93 6.16 15.44
CA MET A 211 -15.05 6.85 14.81
C MET A 211 -15.46 8.07 15.62
N LEU A 212 -15.57 9.22 14.98
CA LEU A 212 -16.16 10.41 15.60
C LEU A 212 -17.70 10.35 15.57
N ASP A 213 -18.26 9.80 14.49
CA ASP A 213 -19.72 9.65 14.29
C ASP A 213 -20.11 8.18 14.19
N SER A 214 -21.36 7.87 14.45
CA SER A 214 -21.90 6.48 14.51
C SER A 214 -21.75 5.71 13.17
N LEU A 215 -21.71 6.41 12.05
CA LEU A 215 -21.53 5.83 10.71
C LEU A 215 -20.05 5.76 10.29
N GLY A 216 -19.14 6.29 11.11
CA GLY A 216 -17.72 6.32 10.82
C GLY A 216 -17.33 7.13 9.59
N LYS A 217 -18.12 8.13 9.25
CA LYS A 217 -17.84 9.06 8.15
C LYS A 217 -16.62 9.93 8.46
N ILE A 218 -16.40 10.24 9.73
CA ILE A 218 -15.21 10.92 10.23
C ILE A 218 -14.45 9.99 11.17
N ARG A 219 -13.15 9.92 10.94
CA ARG A 219 -12.23 9.11 11.74
C ARG A 219 -11.26 10.01 12.49
N ILE A 220 -10.78 9.53 13.62
CA ILE A 220 -9.78 10.22 14.44
C ILE A 220 -8.44 9.48 14.28
N ASP A 221 -7.40 10.20 13.89
CA ASP A 221 -6.04 9.70 13.77
C ASP A 221 -5.09 10.66 14.48
N ASP A 222 -4.64 10.26 15.65
CA ASP A 222 -3.68 11.03 16.49
C ASP A 222 -4.11 12.49 16.72
N GLY A 223 -5.41 12.70 17.04
CA GLY A 223 -6.01 14.01 17.26
C GLY A 223 -6.41 14.80 16.01
N HIS A 224 -6.22 14.22 14.83
CA HIS A 224 -6.67 14.78 13.56
C HIS A 224 -7.95 14.12 13.08
N TYR A 225 -8.84 14.90 12.46
CA TYR A 225 -10.06 14.40 11.86
C TYR A 225 -9.87 14.11 10.38
N ILE A 226 -10.27 12.92 9.95
CA ILE A 226 -10.09 12.40 8.58
C ILE A 226 -11.44 12.03 8.00
N ILE A 227 -11.71 12.49 6.78
CA ILE A 227 -12.90 12.12 6.04
C ILE A 227 -12.76 10.69 5.54
N ALA A 228 -13.69 9.80 5.93
CA ALA A 228 -13.62 8.37 5.60
C ALA A 228 -14.46 7.96 4.40
N PHE A 229 -15.12 8.89 3.70
CA PHE A 229 -16.05 8.60 2.62
C PHE A 229 -16.01 9.66 1.49
N GLY A 230 -16.66 9.36 0.38
CA GLY A 230 -16.85 10.28 -0.74
C GLY A 230 -15.54 10.74 -1.41
N ARG A 231 -15.64 11.84 -2.18
CA ARG A 231 -14.52 12.37 -3.01
C ARG A 231 -13.28 12.84 -2.24
N HIS A 232 -13.44 13.10 -0.93
CA HIS A 232 -12.36 13.54 -0.06
C HIS A 232 -11.89 12.46 0.91
N ARG A 233 -12.21 11.19 0.63
CA ARG A 233 -11.82 10.06 1.47
C ARG A 233 -10.29 10.04 1.69
N GLY A 234 -9.88 9.90 2.97
CA GLY A 234 -8.49 9.84 3.39
C GLY A 234 -7.81 11.19 3.61
N ARG A 235 -8.50 12.31 3.33
CA ARG A 235 -7.96 13.66 3.54
C ARG A 235 -8.26 14.19 4.93
N HIS A 236 -7.37 15.03 5.45
CA HIS A 236 -7.60 15.78 6.67
C HIS A 236 -8.73 16.79 6.48
N LEU A 237 -9.54 16.92 7.52
CA LEU A 237 -10.66 17.86 7.52
C LEU A 237 -10.22 19.31 7.30
N ASN A 238 -9.11 19.73 7.91
CA ASN A 238 -8.53 21.07 7.74
C ASN A 238 -8.10 21.35 6.30
N GLU A 239 -7.49 20.36 5.65
CA GLU A 239 -7.10 20.45 4.23
C GLU A 239 -8.33 20.68 3.35
N VAL A 240 -9.38 19.87 3.57
CA VAL A 240 -10.62 19.99 2.80
C VAL A 240 -11.35 21.28 3.10
N ALA A 241 -11.27 21.80 4.31
CA ALA A 241 -11.86 23.10 4.66
C ALA A 241 -11.25 24.26 3.85
N GLN A 242 -9.97 24.17 3.50
CA GLN A 242 -9.29 25.15 2.64
C GLN A 242 -9.57 24.92 1.15
N LEU A 243 -9.61 23.65 0.71
CA LEU A 243 -9.76 23.30 -0.70
C LEU A 243 -11.20 23.34 -1.19
N ASP A 244 -12.16 22.99 -0.35
CA ASP A 244 -13.56 22.82 -0.70
C ASP A 244 -14.50 23.21 0.45
N PRO A 245 -14.62 24.50 0.75
CA PRO A 245 -15.48 24.99 1.83
C PRO A 245 -16.95 24.58 1.66
N SER A 246 -17.41 24.42 0.40
CA SER A 246 -18.79 24.01 0.11
C SER A 246 -19.07 22.58 0.56
N TYR A 247 -18.10 21.69 0.42
CA TYR A 247 -18.19 20.33 0.92
C TYR A 247 -18.26 20.29 2.44
N ILE A 248 -17.47 21.11 3.12
CA ILE A 248 -17.49 21.22 4.59
C ILE A 248 -18.84 21.75 5.07
N ASN A 249 -19.41 22.75 4.41
CA ASN A 249 -20.75 23.25 4.75
C ASN A 249 -21.82 22.15 4.62
N TRP A 250 -21.75 21.36 3.55
CA TRP A 250 -22.63 20.20 3.39
C TRP A 250 -22.34 19.12 4.44
N LEU A 251 -21.09 18.81 4.72
CA LEU A 251 -20.66 17.81 5.72
C LEU A 251 -21.23 18.14 7.10
N LEU A 252 -21.23 19.42 7.48
CA LEU A 252 -21.74 19.94 8.74
C LEU A 252 -23.28 20.08 8.80
N SER A 253 -23.97 19.71 7.71
CA SER A 253 -25.44 19.63 7.71
C SER A 253 -25.92 18.24 8.18
N PRO A 254 -27.20 18.10 8.59
CA PRO A 254 -27.78 16.80 8.91
C PRO A 254 -27.69 15.77 7.77
N SER A 255 -27.68 16.24 6.52
CA SER A 255 -27.51 15.38 5.34
C SER A 255 -26.08 14.87 5.14
N GLY A 256 -25.09 15.56 5.69
CA GLY A 256 -23.69 15.12 5.67
C GLY A 256 -23.37 14.18 6.83
N ILE A 257 -23.45 14.68 8.06
CA ILE A 257 -23.25 13.91 9.30
C ILE A 257 -24.54 14.03 10.12
N GLU A 258 -25.19 12.90 10.41
CA GLU A 258 -26.43 12.86 11.17
C GLU A 258 -26.21 13.20 12.66
N ASP A 259 -25.07 12.79 13.21
CA ASP A 259 -24.67 12.96 14.59
C ASP A 259 -24.38 14.43 14.92
N GLU A 260 -25.24 15.01 15.77
CA GLU A 260 -25.15 16.41 16.18
C GLU A 260 -23.89 16.71 17.02
N ALA A 261 -23.50 15.78 17.89
CA ALA A 261 -22.31 15.92 18.72
C ALA A 261 -21.04 15.93 17.87
N ALA A 262 -20.98 15.04 16.88
CA ALA A 262 -19.89 15.00 15.91
C ALA A 262 -19.77 16.30 15.10
N ARG A 263 -20.93 16.85 14.63
CA ARG A 263 -20.94 18.15 13.95
C ARG A 263 -20.45 19.30 14.83
N ALA A 264 -20.84 19.31 16.10
CA ALA A 264 -20.40 20.33 17.06
C ALA A 264 -18.89 20.26 17.30
N THR A 265 -18.34 19.05 17.47
CA THR A 265 -16.90 18.81 17.63
C THR A 265 -16.13 19.30 16.40
N ILE A 266 -16.60 18.97 15.19
CA ILE A 266 -15.96 19.41 13.95
C ILE A 266 -15.99 20.94 13.80
N LYS A 267 -17.12 21.59 14.13
CA LYS A 267 -17.22 23.05 14.09
C LYS A 267 -16.23 23.71 15.03
N GLN A 268 -16.10 23.19 16.26
CA GLN A 268 -15.12 23.68 17.22
C GLN A 268 -13.67 23.49 16.73
N PHE A 269 -13.38 22.41 16.05
CA PHE A 269 -12.05 22.13 15.51
C PHE A 269 -11.67 23.04 14.32
N LEU A 270 -12.66 23.48 13.55
CA LEU A 270 -12.46 24.35 12.38
C LEU A 270 -12.54 25.86 12.70
N SER A 271 -12.94 26.23 13.93
CA SER A 271 -12.99 27.61 14.39
C SER A 271 -11.62 28.12 14.85
#